data_09c0b1d7d2974024ae821db39913ba7f
#
_entry.id   09c0b1d7d2974024ae821db39913ba7f
#
_cell.length_a   1.000
_cell.length_b   1.000
_cell.length_c   1.000
_cell.angle_alpha   90.00
_cell.angle_beta   90.00
_cell.angle_gamma   90.00
#
_symmetry.space_group_name_H-M   'P 1'
#
loop_
_entity.id
_entity.type
_entity.pdbx_description
1 polymer ?
#
loop_
_entity_poly.entity_id
_entity_poly.type
_entity_poly.pdbx_seq_one_letter_code
_entity_poly.pdbx_strand_id
1 'polypeptide(L)'
;MTPIHRDRPGKERRSLRHPILAAAAALCLAWTNSCLAYQAPALSAPSSPLLVGYFPCYQGVAFSNYASKLDFRKMTHLNLAFGNPPKCNGVCDSHSDMEFSINGQTDADIMSLVTAAHAAGVKVLISIGGGGGDQKILQFYNAGLSEPLVASLDKYVKAHNLDGVDLDIEDPSNMGAPFAVFVQALVDRFRPQGRVVTAAVAKYLQDSMPDSALNQFDFVNVMNYSSYNAAVTALQFYSIDKKIPKNKIVLGVPFFAQNSGDSKEEDYQAILAAYPNAWRVDMVGGGDFDDGQAFNYIGEATMMKEVLLAKQYGGIMIWHLLGDAPDPHSLLHLIQNQL
;
A
#
# COMPACT_ATOMS: atom_id res chain seq x y z
N MET A 1 -5.19 -58.57 -45.68
CA MET A 1 -4.25 -59.26 -46.60
C MET A 1 -2.85 -58.84 -46.22
N THR A 2 -2.20 -59.69 -45.52
CA THR A 2 -0.75 -59.84 -45.31
C THR A 2 -0.12 -60.31 -46.63
N PRO A 3 1.22 -60.51 -46.76
CA PRO A 3 2.44 -60.03 -46.04
C PRO A 3 3.67 -59.90 -46.96
N ILE A 4 4.85 -60.00 -46.33
CA ILE A 4 6.13 -60.60 -46.77
C ILE A 4 7.23 -59.57 -47.10
N HIS A 5 8.24 -59.49 -46.30
CA HIS A 5 9.47 -60.25 -46.02
C HIS A 5 10.66 -59.86 -46.87
N ARG A 6 11.78 -59.69 -46.14
CA ARG A 6 13.15 -60.23 -46.22
C ARG A 6 14.17 -59.31 -46.91
N ASP A 7 15.44 -59.25 -46.61
CA ASP A 7 16.36 -59.91 -45.64
C ASP A 7 17.66 -59.09 -45.57
N ARG A 8 18.37 -59.32 -44.50
CA ARG A 8 19.82 -59.01 -44.32
C ARG A 8 20.69 -59.93 -45.24
N PRO A 9 22.06 -59.84 -45.29
CA PRO A 9 23.10 -59.51 -44.32
C PRO A 9 24.30 -58.76 -44.99
N GLY A 10 25.36 -58.31 -44.37
CA GLY A 10 26.24 -58.80 -43.37
C GLY A 10 27.69 -58.40 -43.60
N LYS A 11 28.49 -58.38 -42.52
CA LYS A 11 29.93 -58.63 -42.42
C LYS A 11 30.91 -57.62 -43.09
N GLU A 12 32.06 -57.32 -42.58
CA GLU A 12 32.95 -57.64 -41.49
C GLU A 12 34.19 -56.72 -41.55
N ARG A 13 34.67 -56.30 -40.36
CA ARG A 13 36.01 -56.35 -39.77
C ARG A 13 37.21 -55.59 -40.36
N ARG A 14 37.88 -55.05 -39.36
CA ARG A 14 39.35 -54.92 -39.05
C ARG A 14 39.86 -53.52 -39.15
N SER A 15 40.17 -52.95 -38.02
CA SER A 15 41.32 -52.98 -37.09
C SER A 15 42.58 -52.36 -37.67
N LEU A 16 43.15 -51.35 -37.03
CA LEU A 16 44.43 -51.32 -36.36
C LEU A 16 44.95 -49.87 -36.09
N ARG A 17 45.18 -49.67 -34.82
CA ARG A 17 46.38 -49.05 -34.19
C ARG A 17 46.61 -47.53 -34.23
N HIS A 18 46.63 -47.03 -33.05
CA HIS A 18 47.30 -45.90 -32.42
C HIS A 18 48.79 -45.64 -32.81
N PRO A 19 49.41 -44.56 -32.28
CA PRO A 19 49.10 -43.36 -31.56
C PRO A 19 49.75 -42.09 -32.13
N ILE A 20 49.50 -40.92 -31.61
CA ILE A 20 50.50 -39.97 -31.07
C ILE A 20 49.74 -38.75 -30.45
N LEU A 21 50.19 -38.40 -29.26
CA LEU A 21 49.83 -37.26 -28.46
C LEU A 21 50.04 -35.90 -29.18
N ALA A 22 49.11 -34.98 -28.95
CA ALA A 22 49.44 -33.56 -28.82
C ALA A 22 48.46 -32.92 -27.87
N ALA A 23 48.95 -32.54 -26.72
CA ALA A 23 48.20 -31.78 -25.72
C ALA A 23 48.04 -30.33 -26.22
N ALA A 24 46.78 -29.90 -26.36
CA ALA A 24 46.44 -28.48 -26.43
C ALA A 24 45.51 -28.19 -25.29
N ALA A 25 46.05 -27.61 -24.20
CA ALA A 25 45.29 -27.09 -23.08
C ALA A 25 44.57 -25.82 -23.53
N ALA A 26 43.27 -25.95 -23.85
CA ALA A 26 42.39 -24.81 -23.98
C ALA A 26 41.89 -24.42 -22.59
N LEU A 27 42.42 -23.36 -22.01
CA LEU A 27 41.85 -22.69 -20.84
C LEU A 27 40.52 -22.07 -21.25
N CYS A 28 39.42 -22.77 -21.01
CA CYS A 28 38.10 -22.15 -20.94
C CYS A 28 37.99 -21.39 -19.61
N LEU A 29 38.28 -20.09 -19.64
CA LEU A 29 37.89 -19.15 -18.58
C LEU A 29 36.36 -19.06 -18.59
N ALA A 30 35.70 -19.87 -17.77
CA ALA A 30 34.31 -19.70 -17.44
C ALA A 30 34.16 -18.43 -16.60
N TRP A 31 33.80 -17.35 -17.23
CA TRP A 31 33.29 -16.16 -16.53
C TRP A 31 31.91 -16.51 -15.98
N THR A 32 31.86 -16.99 -14.75
CA THR A 32 30.63 -17.01 -13.99
C THR A 32 30.35 -15.57 -13.60
N ASN A 33 29.47 -14.90 -14.37
CA ASN A 33 28.79 -13.69 -13.93
C ASN A 33 27.89 -14.07 -12.74
N SER A 34 28.47 -14.08 -11.55
CA SER A 34 27.70 -14.03 -10.32
C SER A 34 27.13 -12.62 -10.23
N CYS A 35 25.93 -12.39 -10.82
CA CYS A 35 25.08 -11.30 -10.42
C CYS A 35 24.70 -11.57 -8.96
N LEU A 36 25.52 -11.07 -8.04
CA LEU A 36 25.08 -10.85 -6.67
C LEU A 36 23.95 -9.82 -6.77
N ALA A 37 22.71 -10.30 -6.72
CA ALA A 37 21.57 -9.43 -6.51
C ALA A 37 21.85 -8.67 -5.21
N TYR A 38 22.09 -7.38 -5.33
CA TYR A 38 22.19 -6.48 -4.18
C TYR A 38 20.81 -6.47 -3.51
N GLN A 39 20.63 -7.27 -2.48
CA GLN A 39 19.50 -7.13 -1.57
C GLN A 39 19.80 -5.93 -0.70
N ALA A 40 19.19 -4.81 -1.01
CA ALA A 40 19.18 -3.67 -0.10
C ALA A 40 18.71 -4.16 1.28
N PRO A 41 19.40 -3.80 2.37
CA PRO A 41 19.01 -4.24 3.70
C PRO A 41 17.57 -3.81 3.96
N ALA A 42 16.74 -4.76 4.36
CA ALA A 42 15.40 -4.46 4.85
C ALA A 42 15.54 -3.45 6.01
N LEU A 43 14.78 -2.36 5.94
CA LEU A 43 14.73 -1.41 7.05
C LEU A 43 14.40 -2.20 8.32
N SER A 44 15.16 -1.97 9.40
CA SER A 44 14.89 -2.62 10.68
C SER A 44 13.46 -2.32 11.11
N ALA A 45 12.76 -3.33 11.60
CA ALA A 45 11.40 -3.17 12.12
C ALA A 45 11.38 -2.05 13.16
N PRO A 46 10.35 -1.19 13.16
CA PRO A 46 10.24 -0.10 14.13
C PRO A 46 10.24 -0.65 15.55
N SER A 47 10.98 -0.01 16.43
CA SER A 47 11.07 -0.36 17.85
C SER A 47 9.81 0.02 18.66
N SER A 48 8.94 0.82 18.06
CA SER A 48 7.68 1.30 18.64
C SER A 48 6.54 1.08 17.62
N PRO A 49 5.29 0.90 18.10
CA PRO A 49 4.14 0.78 17.21
C PRO A 49 4.03 1.97 16.25
N LEU A 50 3.68 1.69 15.01
CA LEU A 50 3.41 2.73 14.02
C LEU A 50 2.07 3.40 14.30
N LEU A 51 2.02 4.73 14.12
CA LEU A 51 0.77 5.49 14.00
C LEU A 51 0.79 6.20 12.65
N VAL A 52 -0.05 5.71 11.75
CA VAL A 52 -0.16 6.18 10.36
C VAL A 52 -1.47 6.93 10.20
N GLY A 53 -1.45 8.17 9.72
CA GLY A 53 -2.65 8.92 9.41
C GLY A 53 -2.78 9.19 7.92
N TYR A 54 -3.97 8.98 7.36
CA TYR A 54 -4.29 9.45 6.02
C TYR A 54 -4.90 10.83 6.06
N PHE A 55 -4.42 11.72 5.18
CA PHE A 55 -4.90 13.08 5.05
C PHE A 55 -5.46 13.32 3.64
N PRO A 56 -6.80 13.39 3.48
CA PRO A 56 -7.44 13.46 2.18
C PRO A 56 -7.37 14.87 1.57
N CYS A 57 -7.16 14.94 0.26
CA CYS A 57 -7.14 16.20 -0.51
C CYS A 57 -8.52 16.62 -1.05
N TYR A 58 -9.48 15.71 -1.10
CA TYR A 58 -10.78 15.94 -1.76
C TYR A 58 -11.81 16.65 -0.88
N GLN A 59 -11.50 16.90 0.38
CA GLN A 59 -12.34 17.67 1.31
C GLN A 59 -12.36 19.18 1.01
N GLY A 60 -11.72 19.62 -0.10
CA GLY A 60 -11.73 21.01 -0.54
C GLY A 60 -10.92 21.96 0.35
N VAL A 61 -10.04 21.42 1.19
CA VAL A 61 -9.25 22.22 2.14
C VAL A 61 -7.78 22.18 1.77
N ALA A 62 -7.14 23.35 1.74
CA ALA A 62 -5.70 23.44 1.52
C ALA A 62 -4.92 22.80 2.69
N PHE A 63 -3.92 21.98 2.38
CA PHE A 63 -3.07 21.33 3.38
C PHE A 63 -2.38 22.30 4.32
N SER A 64 -2.02 23.49 3.82
CA SER A 64 -1.43 24.57 4.62
C SER A 64 -2.29 25.00 5.80
N ASN A 65 -3.63 24.88 5.69
CA ASN A 65 -4.56 25.22 6.77
C ASN A 65 -4.49 24.27 7.96
N TYR A 66 -3.89 23.09 7.77
CA TYR A 66 -3.76 22.07 8.79
C TYR A 66 -2.35 21.90 9.34
N ALA A 67 -1.35 22.49 8.70
CA ALA A 67 0.05 22.35 9.11
C ALA A 67 0.30 22.71 10.61
N SER A 68 -0.47 23.64 11.15
CA SER A 68 -0.39 24.04 12.57
C SER A 68 -1.50 23.46 13.46
N LYS A 69 -2.42 22.66 12.90
CA LYS A 69 -3.61 22.16 13.62
C LYS A 69 -3.54 20.64 13.85
N LEU A 70 -2.84 19.91 12.99
CA LEU A 70 -2.68 18.47 13.17
C LEU A 70 -1.85 18.17 14.42
N ASP A 71 -2.34 17.26 15.22
CA ASP A 71 -1.60 16.75 16.36
C ASP A 71 -0.71 15.58 15.93
N PHE A 72 0.56 15.88 15.72
CA PHE A 72 1.58 14.93 15.29
C PHE A 72 2.14 14.06 16.45
N ARG A 73 1.66 14.22 17.69
CA ARG A 73 2.18 13.42 18.82
C ARG A 73 2.07 11.93 18.52
N LYS A 74 3.15 11.21 18.74
CA LYS A 74 3.28 9.76 18.46
C LYS A 74 2.99 9.31 17.02
N MET A 75 2.59 10.22 16.11
CA MET A 75 2.48 9.86 14.69
C MET A 75 3.87 9.52 14.15
N THR A 76 3.91 8.52 13.30
CA THR A 76 5.12 8.07 12.62
C THR A 76 5.09 8.35 11.12
N HIS A 77 3.91 8.28 10.53
CA HIS A 77 3.70 8.48 9.10
C HIS A 77 2.42 9.26 8.82
N LEU A 78 2.47 10.10 7.79
CA LEU A 78 1.36 10.84 7.23
C LEU A 78 1.26 10.51 5.74
N ASN A 79 0.15 9.93 5.31
CA ASN A 79 -0.12 9.60 3.91
C ASN A 79 -1.00 10.67 3.29
N LEU A 80 -0.49 11.38 2.27
CA LEU A 80 -1.24 12.40 1.53
C LEU A 80 -2.11 11.71 0.46
N ALA A 81 -3.41 11.72 0.62
CA ALA A 81 -4.36 10.98 -0.21
C ALA A 81 -5.26 11.91 -1.05
N PHE A 82 -5.24 11.82 -2.37
CA PHE A 82 -4.42 10.90 -3.14
C PHE A 82 -3.62 11.63 -4.19
N GLY A 83 -2.42 11.14 -4.47
CA GLY A 83 -1.65 11.51 -5.64
C GLY A 83 -2.26 10.92 -6.90
N ASN A 84 -2.43 11.75 -7.89
CA ASN A 84 -2.95 11.35 -9.19
C ASN A 84 -1.83 11.29 -10.20
N PRO A 85 -1.74 10.22 -10.99
CA PRO A 85 -0.89 10.19 -12.16
C PRO A 85 -1.33 11.25 -13.18
N PRO A 86 -0.48 11.58 -14.15
CA PRO A 86 -0.81 12.50 -15.23
C PRO A 86 -2.11 12.10 -15.93
N LYS A 87 -2.89 13.06 -16.39
CA LYS A 87 -4.10 12.76 -17.17
C LYS A 87 -3.70 12.37 -18.58
N CYS A 88 -4.07 11.17 -18.99
CA CYS A 88 -4.01 10.77 -20.37
C CYS A 88 -5.35 11.12 -21.03
N ASN A 89 -5.36 12.02 -22.00
CA ASN A 89 -6.55 12.37 -22.78
C ASN A 89 -6.87 11.26 -23.80
N GLY A 90 -7.24 10.07 -23.28
CA GLY A 90 -7.58 8.88 -24.06
C GLY A 90 -6.40 7.99 -24.46
N VAL A 91 -5.23 8.53 -24.69
CA VAL A 91 -4.00 7.77 -25.00
C VAL A 91 -2.87 8.34 -24.16
N CYS A 92 -2.27 7.50 -23.32
CA CYS A 92 -1.01 7.86 -22.66
C CYS A 92 0.10 7.72 -23.69
N ASP A 93 0.86 8.78 -23.92
CA ASP A 93 2.04 8.75 -24.77
C ASP A 93 3.28 9.31 -24.05
N SER A 94 4.45 9.10 -24.64
CA SER A 94 5.73 9.55 -24.06
C SER A 94 5.92 11.09 -24.10
N HIS A 95 5.01 11.84 -24.71
CA HIS A 95 5.05 13.29 -24.84
C HIS A 95 4.10 13.96 -23.84
N SER A 96 3.29 13.19 -23.10
CA SER A 96 2.47 13.72 -22.00
C SER A 96 3.41 14.26 -20.95
N ASP A 97 3.17 15.50 -20.48
CA ASP A 97 3.85 16.02 -19.29
C ASP A 97 3.50 15.11 -18.11
N MET A 98 4.45 14.20 -17.81
CA MET A 98 4.28 13.16 -16.82
C MET A 98 4.48 13.77 -15.42
N GLU A 99 3.49 14.55 -14.95
CA GLU A 99 3.55 15.16 -13.63
C GLU A 99 2.46 14.62 -12.72
N PHE A 100 2.87 14.07 -11.59
CA PHE A 100 1.95 13.75 -10.50
C PHE A 100 1.42 15.04 -9.87
N SER A 101 0.21 14.96 -9.33
CA SER A 101 -0.40 16.07 -8.60
C SER A 101 -1.28 15.56 -7.47
N ILE A 102 -1.49 16.36 -6.45
CA ILE A 102 -2.54 16.14 -5.46
C ILE A 102 -3.63 17.17 -5.73
N ASN A 103 -4.84 16.69 -6.00
CA ASN A 103 -5.95 17.56 -6.42
C ASN A 103 -6.22 18.69 -5.42
N GLY A 104 -6.37 19.91 -5.93
CA GLY A 104 -6.70 21.09 -5.12
C GLY A 104 -5.57 21.59 -4.23
N GLN A 105 -4.37 21.00 -4.30
CA GLN A 105 -3.21 21.43 -3.52
C GLN A 105 -2.16 22.09 -4.40
N THR A 106 -1.62 23.19 -3.93
CA THR A 106 -0.42 23.80 -4.52
C THR A 106 0.84 23.19 -3.90
N ASP A 107 2.00 23.35 -4.57
CA ASP A 107 3.29 22.93 -3.99
C ASP A 107 3.54 23.58 -2.62
N ALA A 108 3.12 24.85 -2.45
CA ALA A 108 3.26 25.57 -1.19
C ALA A 108 2.40 24.95 -0.08
N ASP A 109 1.18 24.51 -0.39
CA ASP A 109 0.30 23.83 0.56
C ASP A 109 0.90 22.50 1.01
N ILE A 110 1.40 21.71 0.06
CA ILE A 110 2.06 20.42 0.33
C ILE A 110 3.31 20.65 1.18
N MET A 111 4.19 21.54 0.77
CA MET A 111 5.44 21.83 1.48
C MET A 111 5.21 22.37 2.88
N SER A 112 4.15 23.15 3.10
CA SER A 112 3.76 23.63 4.43
C SER A 112 3.45 22.46 5.38
N LEU A 113 2.63 21.51 4.93
CA LEU A 113 2.26 20.33 5.73
C LEU A 113 3.45 19.39 5.93
N VAL A 114 4.24 19.13 4.89
CA VAL A 114 5.45 18.31 4.96
C VAL A 114 6.44 18.88 5.96
N THR A 115 6.68 20.19 5.94
CA THR A 115 7.59 20.85 6.86
C THR A 115 7.13 20.71 8.32
N ALA A 116 5.83 20.87 8.58
CA ALA A 116 5.28 20.71 9.92
C ALA A 116 5.39 19.28 10.42
N ALA A 117 5.09 18.29 9.57
CA ALA A 117 5.22 16.87 9.90
C ALA A 117 6.69 16.49 10.19
N HIS A 118 7.62 16.91 9.34
CA HIS A 118 9.06 16.66 9.54
C HIS A 118 9.61 17.31 10.82
N ALA A 119 9.14 18.52 11.16
CA ALA A 119 9.50 19.17 12.41
C ALA A 119 9.07 18.35 13.65
N ALA A 120 8.04 17.54 13.51
CA ALA A 120 7.57 16.60 14.53
C ALA A 120 8.19 15.18 14.40
N GLY A 121 9.09 14.96 13.45
CA GLY A 121 9.73 13.66 13.20
C GLY A 121 8.82 12.65 12.45
N VAL A 122 7.74 13.12 11.83
CA VAL A 122 6.77 12.29 11.08
C VAL A 122 7.20 12.20 9.63
N LYS A 123 7.26 10.98 9.08
CA LYS A 123 7.49 10.72 7.66
C LYS A 123 6.25 11.03 6.85
N VAL A 124 6.42 11.62 5.67
CA VAL A 124 5.31 11.97 4.79
C VAL A 124 5.42 11.21 3.48
N LEU A 125 4.37 10.48 3.13
CA LEU A 125 4.28 9.70 1.90
C LEU A 125 3.17 10.26 1.00
N ILE A 126 3.35 10.13 -0.32
CA ILE A 126 2.22 10.27 -1.24
C ILE A 126 1.52 8.90 -1.35
N SER A 127 0.24 8.85 -1.05
CA SER A 127 -0.59 7.67 -1.34
C SER A 127 -1.17 7.80 -2.74
N ILE A 128 -1.02 6.74 -3.54
CA ILE A 128 -1.52 6.69 -4.92
C ILE A 128 -2.53 5.56 -5.07
N GLY A 129 -3.62 5.84 -5.75
CA GLY A 129 -4.73 4.90 -5.90
C GLY A 129 -6.02 5.46 -5.33
N GLY A 130 -6.53 4.84 -4.29
CA GLY A 130 -7.89 5.01 -3.78
C GLY A 130 -8.91 4.34 -4.68
N GLY A 131 -10.19 4.47 -4.40
CA GLY A 131 -11.26 3.85 -5.18
C GLY A 131 -11.15 4.10 -6.68
N GLY A 132 -10.98 3.05 -7.48
CA GLY A 132 -10.78 3.11 -8.93
C GLY A 132 -9.41 3.62 -9.39
N GLY A 133 -8.45 3.77 -8.48
CA GLY A 133 -7.09 4.24 -8.78
C GLY A 133 -6.25 3.24 -9.57
N ASP A 134 -6.58 1.94 -9.48
CA ASP A 134 -6.01 0.86 -10.29
C ASP A 134 -6.10 1.14 -11.79
N GLN A 135 -7.26 1.62 -12.27
CA GLN A 135 -7.50 1.92 -13.68
C GLN A 135 -6.59 3.03 -14.20
N LYS A 136 -6.32 4.05 -13.39
CA LYS A 136 -5.43 5.16 -13.76
C LYS A 136 -3.99 4.67 -13.96
N ILE A 137 -3.52 3.74 -13.13
CA ILE A 137 -2.18 3.17 -13.23
C ILE A 137 -2.10 2.17 -14.39
N LEU A 138 -3.13 1.34 -14.55
CA LEU A 138 -3.20 0.34 -15.63
C LEU A 138 -3.11 0.95 -17.03
N GLN A 139 -3.66 2.16 -17.23
CA GLN A 139 -3.53 2.86 -18.52
C GLN A 139 -2.07 3.07 -18.94
N PHE A 140 -1.19 3.43 -18.00
CA PHE A 140 0.24 3.60 -18.28
C PHE A 140 0.92 2.26 -18.60
N TYR A 141 0.55 1.19 -17.88
CA TYR A 141 1.07 -0.15 -18.17
C TYR A 141 0.68 -0.62 -19.56
N ASN A 142 -0.58 -0.46 -19.95
CA ASN A 142 -1.09 -0.87 -21.25
C ASN A 142 -0.46 -0.06 -22.41
N ALA A 143 -0.04 1.17 -22.14
CA ALA A 143 0.70 2.01 -23.07
C ALA A 143 2.22 1.76 -23.10
N GLY A 144 2.73 0.83 -22.27
CA GLY A 144 4.18 0.59 -22.14
C GLY A 144 4.95 1.71 -21.42
N LEU A 145 4.26 2.52 -20.60
CA LEU A 145 4.80 3.71 -19.94
C LEU A 145 5.00 3.51 -18.43
N SER A 146 5.17 2.27 -17.96
CA SER A 146 5.35 1.95 -16.55
C SER A 146 6.61 2.61 -15.95
N GLU A 147 7.74 2.55 -16.65
CA GLU A 147 8.98 3.20 -16.19
C GLU A 147 8.89 4.74 -16.18
N PRO A 148 8.39 5.41 -17.22
CA PRO A 148 8.10 6.84 -17.17
C PRO A 148 7.17 7.23 -16.00
N LEU A 149 6.15 6.43 -15.70
CA LEU A 149 5.24 6.66 -14.58
C LEU A 149 5.99 6.63 -13.23
N VAL A 150 6.81 5.61 -13.00
CA VAL A 150 7.62 5.48 -11.78
C VAL A 150 8.65 6.60 -11.68
N ALA A 151 9.27 7.00 -12.79
CA ALA A 151 10.22 8.11 -12.83
C ALA A 151 9.55 9.45 -12.52
N SER A 152 8.34 9.68 -13.01
CA SER A 152 7.53 10.85 -12.70
C SER A 152 7.16 10.92 -11.22
N LEU A 153 6.77 9.80 -10.64
CA LEU A 153 6.48 9.70 -9.21
C LEU A 153 7.73 9.98 -8.36
N ASP A 154 8.89 9.45 -8.75
CA ASP A 154 10.17 9.74 -8.08
C ASP A 154 10.53 11.24 -8.16
N LYS A 155 10.33 11.88 -9.32
CA LYS A 155 10.50 13.32 -9.48
C LYS A 155 9.61 14.09 -8.50
N TYR A 156 8.34 13.70 -8.39
CA TYR A 156 7.38 14.33 -7.48
C TYR A 156 7.78 14.17 -6.00
N VAL A 157 8.11 12.95 -5.61
CA VAL A 157 8.56 12.63 -4.24
C VAL A 157 9.79 13.45 -3.84
N LYS A 158 10.75 13.62 -4.76
CA LYS A 158 11.95 14.45 -4.54
C LYS A 158 11.62 15.93 -4.45
N ALA A 159 10.78 16.44 -5.36
CA ALA A 159 10.41 17.86 -5.41
C ALA A 159 9.72 18.35 -4.14
N HIS A 160 8.91 17.46 -3.52
CA HIS A 160 8.15 17.78 -2.30
C HIS A 160 8.81 17.25 -1.02
N ASN A 161 10.05 16.74 -1.11
CA ASN A 161 10.78 16.19 0.04
C ASN A 161 10.00 15.10 0.79
N LEU A 162 9.30 14.22 0.07
CA LEU A 162 8.54 13.13 0.65
C LEU A 162 9.44 11.94 1.00
N ASP A 163 9.05 11.17 2.01
CA ASP A 163 9.82 10.03 2.54
C ASP A 163 9.51 8.71 1.85
N GLY A 164 8.56 8.68 0.93
CA GLY A 164 8.20 7.48 0.21
C GLY A 164 6.85 7.54 -0.49
N VAL A 165 6.37 6.36 -0.83
CA VAL A 165 5.09 6.15 -1.50
C VAL A 165 4.27 5.11 -0.76
N ASP A 166 2.96 5.31 -0.74
CA ASP A 166 1.97 4.37 -0.29
C ASP A 166 1.09 3.96 -1.47
N LEU A 167 0.81 2.68 -1.60
CA LEU A 167 0.04 2.12 -2.72
C LEU A 167 -1.32 1.64 -2.23
N ASP A 168 -2.36 2.40 -2.53
CA ASP A 168 -3.74 2.08 -2.17
C ASP A 168 -4.51 1.60 -3.41
N ILE A 169 -4.20 0.38 -3.85
CA ILE A 169 -4.88 -0.25 -4.99
C ILE A 169 -5.96 -1.18 -4.45
N GLU A 170 -7.20 -0.71 -4.52
CA GLU A 170 -8.34 -1.40 -3.94
C GLU A 170 -8.86 -2.56 -4.80
N ASP A 171 -8.50 -2.61 -6.08
CA ASP A 171 -8.78 -3.75 -6.95
C ASP A 171 -7.57 -4.16 -7.79
N PRO A 172 -6.55 -4.81 -7.19
CA PRO A 172 -5.36 -5.27 -7.91
C PRO A 172 -5.66 -6.37 -8.94
N SER A 173 -6.82 -7.03 -8.88
CA SER A 173 -7.23 -8.03 -9.89
C SER A 173 -7.37 -7.42 -11.27
N ASN A 174 -7.79 -6.16 -11.38
CA ASN A 174 -7.87 -5.42 -12.63
C ASN A 174 -6.50 -5.21 -13.28
N MET A 175 -5.43 -5.16 -12.49
CA MET A 175 -4.06 -5.04 -12.99
C MET A 175 -3.45 -6.41 -13.31
N GLY A 176 -3.87 -7.48 -12.63
CA GLY A 176 -3.31 -8.81 -12.82
C GLY A 176 -1.79 -8.88 -12.58
N ALA A 177 -1.07 -9.56 -13.48
CA ALA A 177 0.38 -9.69 -13.39
C ALA A 177 1.14 -8.35 -13.33
N PRO A 178 0.76 -7.27 -14.04
CA PRO A 178 1.35 -5.94 -13.91
C PRO A 178 1.42 -5.40 -12.47
N PHE A 179 0.51 -5.78 -11.59
CA PHE A 179 0.54 -5.31 -10.20
C PHE A 179 1.86 -5.63 -9.48
N ALA A 180 2.29 -6.90 -9.50
CA ALA A 180 3.53 -7.31 -8.84
C ALA A 180 4.77 -6.66 -9.49
N VAL A 181 4.75 -6.48 -10.83
CA VAL A 181 5.81 -5.79 -11.57
C VAL A 181 5.87 -4.31 -11.18
N PHE A 182 4.74 -3.66 -11.01
CA PHE A 182 4.67 -2.27 -10.56
C PHE A 182 5.20 -2.10 -9.14
N VAL A 183 4.79 -2.98 -8.21
CA VAL A 183 5.32 -2.97 -6.84
C VAL A 183 6.84 -3.14 -6.84
N GLN A 184 7.37 -4.09 -7.63
CA GLN A 184 8.82 -4.28 -7.75
C GLN A 184 9.52 -3.03 -8.26
N ALA A 185 8.98 -2.39 -9.30
CA ALA A 185 9.56 -1.15 -9.86
C ALA A 185 9.59 0.00 -8.84
N LEU A 186 8.54 0.13 -8.01
CA LEU A 186 8.53 1.10 -6.91
C LEU A 186 9.60 0.79 -5.87
N VAL A 187 9.69 -0.46 -5.43
CA VAL A 187 10.68 -0.90 -4.44
C VAL A 187 12.10 -0.66 -4.94
N ASP A 188 12.40 -1.05 -6.18
CA ASP A 188 13.72 -0.86 -6.79
C ASP A 188 14.10 0.61 -6.96
N ARG A 189 13.10 1.48 -7.16
CA ARG A 189 13.31 2.92 -7.30
C ARG A 189 13.50 3.63 -5.96
N PHE A 190 12.65 3.35 -4.97
CA PHE A 190 12.57 4.15 -3.76
C PHE A 190 13.44 3.65 -2.61
N ARG A 191 13.54 2.33 -2.40
CA ARG A 191 14.29 1.75 -1.27
C ARG A 191 15.79 2.06 -1.29
N PRO A 192 16.53 2.05 -2.42
CA PRO A 192 17.92 2.46 -2.46
C PRO A 192 18.17 3.93 -2.07
N GLN A 193 17.13 4.75 -2.10
CA GLN A 193 17.15 6.15 -1.68
C GLN A 193 16.82 6.32 -0.18
N GLY A 194 16.63 5.22 0.58
CA GLY A 194 16.18 5.26 1.97
C GLY A 194 14.69 5.62 2.15
N ARG A 195 13.92 5.60 1.05
CA ARG A 195 12.48 5.88 1.06
C ARG A 195 11.68 4.60 1.25
N VAL A 196 10.55 4.72 1.95
CA VAL A 196 9.66 3.60 2.24
C VAL A 196 8.63 3.39 1.14
N VAL A 197 8.22 2.12 0.96
CA VAL A 197 7.14 1.73 0.06
C VAL A 197 6.14 0.93 0.86
N THR A 198 4.93 1.46 1.04
CA THR A 198 3.85 0.85 1.83
C THR A 198 2.64 0.55 0.97
N ALA A 199 1.66 -0.14 1.51
CA ALA A 199 0.38 -0.31 0.84
C ALA A 199 -0.79 -0.33 1.82
N ALA A 200 -1.97 0.14 1.36
CA ALA A 200 -3.24 -0.20 1.95
C ALA A 200 -3.74 -1.51 1.33
N VAL A 201 -4.24 -2.40 2.15
CA VAL A 201 -4.72 -3.73 1.75
C VAL A 201 -5.99 -4.09 2.49
N ALA A 202 -6.84 -4.91 1.90
CA ALA A 202 -8.07 -5.37 2.54
C ALA A 202 -8.25 -6.88 2.40
N LYS A 203 -8.85 -7.52 3.41
CA LYS A 203 -9.06 -8.96 3.39
C LYS A 203 -9.96 -9.42 2.24
N TYR A 204 -10.93 -8.64 1.82
CA TYR A 204 -11.80 -8.97 0.69
C TYR A 204 -11.06 -9.02 -0.66
N LEU A 205 -9.84 -8.47 -0.73
CA LEU A 205 -8.95 -8.53 -1.90
C LEU A 205 -7.98 -9.70 -1.87
N GLN A 206 -8.16 -10.65 -0.94
CA GLN A 206 -7.19 -11.70 -0.60
C GLN A 206 -6.61 -12.47 -1.79
N ASP A 207 -7.43 -12.81 -2.78
CA ASP A 207 -7.02 -13.65 -3.92
C ASP A 207 -6.37 -12.82 -5.04
N SER A 208 -6.55 -11.50 -5.03
CA SER A 208 -6.00 -10.60 -6.03
C SER A 208 -4.65 -9.98 -5.62
N MET A 209 -4.26 -10.14 -4.34
CA MET A 209 -2.98 -9.66 -3.80
C MET A 209 -1.93 -10.77 -3.81
N PRO A 210 -1.00 -10.80 -4.78
CA PRO A 210 0.02 -11.84 -4.82
C PRO A 210 1.02 -11.68 -3.66
N ASP A 211 1.40 -12.82 -3.04
CA ASP A 211 2.35 -12.85 -1.92
C ASP A 211 3.71 -12.24 -2.29
N SER A 212 4.11 -12.37 -3.56
CA SER A 212 5.33 -11.77 -4.09
C SER A 212 5.32 -10.24 -4.04
N ALA A 213 4.16 -9.60 -4.15
CA ALA A 213 4.01 -8.15 -3.98
C ALA A 213 3.93 -7.78 -2.50
N LEU A 214 3.06 -8.46 -1.73
CA LEU A 214 2.83 -8.17 -0.31
C LEU A 214 4.12 -8.21 0.53
N ASN A 215 5.00 -9.17 0.26
CA ASN A 215 6.24 -9.33 0.99
C ASN A 215 7.30 -8.25 0.67
N GLN A 216 7.10 -7.44 -0.36
CA GLN A 216 8.03 -6.39 -0.74
C GLN A 216 7.78 -5.07 0.01
N PHE A 217 6.58 -4.83 0.52
CA PHE A 217 6.28 -3.61 1.25
C PHE A 217 7.05 -3.53 2.57
N ASP A 218 7.38 -2.32 2.99
CA ASP A 218 8.00 -2.07 4.29
C ASP A 218 7.02 -2.35 5.43
N PHE A 219 5.75 -1.99 5.24
CA PHE A 219 4.60 -2.44 6.02
C PHE A 219 3.32 -2.32 5.19
N VAL A 220 2.24 -2.96 5.65
CA VAL A 220 0.91 -2.90 5.03
C VAL A 220 -0.13 -2.37 6.01
N ASN A 221 -0.98 -1.46 5.55
CA ASN A 221 -2.11 -0.89 6.27
C ASN A 221 -3.35 -1.73 5.97
N VAL A 222 -3.81 -2.53 6.92
CA VAL A 222 -4.95 -3.44 6.72
C VAL A 222 -6.25 -2.69 6.96
N MET A 223 -6.94 -2.31 5.90
CA MET A 223 -8.23 -1.63 5.97
C MET A 223 -9.27 -2.55 6.62
N ASN A 224 -9.64 -2.24 7.86
CA ASN A 224 -10.72 -2.88 8.58
C ASN A 224 -11.64 -1.81 9.18
N TYR A 225 -12.75 -1.55 8.51
CA TYR A 225 -13.64 -0.45 8.86
C TYR A 225 -15.01 -0.94 9.36
N SER A 226 -15.05 -2.16 9.94
CA SER A 226 -16.33 -2.76 10.33
C SER A 226 -16.43 -3.11 11.82
N SER A 227 -15.66 -4.09 12.34
CA SER A 227 -15.80 -4.54 13.72
C SER A 227 -14.50 -5.13 14.27
N TYR A 228 -14.38 -5.18 15.59
CA TYR A 228 -13.26 -5.80 16.28
C TYR A 228 -13.00 -7.25 15.83
N ASN A 229 -14.05 -8.06 15.64
CA ASN A 229 -13.88 -9.45 15.20
C ASN A 229 -13.36 -9.53 13.76
N ALA A 230 -13.79 -8.61 12.91
CA ALA A 230 -13.26 -8.50 11.55
C ALA A 230 -11.78 -8.07 11.58
N ALA A 231 -11.40 -7.14 12.47
CA ALA A 231 -10.00 -6.75 12.69
C ALA A 231 -9.14 -7.96 13.06
N VAL A 232 -9.54 -8.74 14.06
CA VAL A 232 -8.82 -9.97 14.46
C VAL A 232 -8.64 -10.92 13.27
N THR A 233 -9.72 -11.16 12.52
CA THR A 233 -9.70 -12.08 11.36
C THR A 233 -8.79 -11.56 10.24
N ALA A 234 -8.83 -10.27 9.94
CA ALA A 234 -7.99 -9.68 8.90
C ALA A 234 -6.50 -9.73 9.27
N LEU A 235 -6.14 -9.37 10.50
CA LEU A 235 -4.75 -9.43 10.96
C LEU A 235 -4.21 -10.87 11.00
N GLN A 236 -5.04 -11.85 11.39
CA GLN A 236 -4.68 -13.27 11.33
C GLN A 236 -4.46 -13.71 9.88
N PHE A 237 -5.33 -13.34 8.96
CA PHE A 237 -5.16 -13.65 7.54
C PHE A 237 -3.81 -13.16 7.01
N TYR A 238 -3.47 -11.89 7.21
CA TYR A 238 -2.19 -11.36 6.72
C TYR A 238 -0.97 -11.96 7.42
N SER A 239 -1.06 -12.27 8.72
CA SER A 239 0.08 -12.82 9.47
C SER A 239 0.26 -14.32 9.30
N ILE A 240 -0.81 -15.10 9.16
CA ILE A 240 -0.77 -16.56 9.11
C ILE A 240 -0.81 -17.06 7.67
N ASP A 241 -1.83 -16.66 6.91
CA ASP A 241 -2.05 -17.17 5.55
C ASP A 241 -1.08 -16.50 4.56
N LYS A 242 -0.93 -15.17 4.61
CA LYS A 242 0.01 -14.41 3.78
C LYS A 242 1.43 -14.36 4.33
N LYS A 243 1.65 -14.82 5.56
CA LYS A 243 2.97 -14.91 6.23
C LYS A 243 3.74 -13.60 6.32
N ILE A 244 3.02 -12.48 6.38
CA ILE A 244 3.64 -11.19 6.62
C ILE A 244 4.06 -11.11 8.10
N PRO A 245 5.28 -10.69 8.43
CA PRO A 245 5.70 -10.48 9.81
C PRO A 245 4.75 -9.52 10.55
N LYS A 246 4.31 -9.89 11.75
CA LYS A 246 3.32 -9.10 12.52
C LYS A 246 3.69 -7.63 12.66
N ASN A 247 4.95 -7.33 12.85
CA ASN A 247 5.47 -5.97 12.97
C ASN A 247 5.44 -5.14 11.67
N LYS A 248 5.08 -5.77 10.55
CA LYS A 248 4.81 -5.10 9.27
C LYS A 248 3.32 -4.97 8.95
N ILE A 249 2.44 -5.41 9.83
CA ILE A 249 0.97 -5.36 9.64
C ILE A 249 0.41 -4.28 10.54
N VAL A 250 -0.16 -3.25 9.97
CA VAL A 250 -0.74 -2.09 10.67
C VAL A 250 -2.25 -2.17 10.56
N LEU A 251 -2.97 -2.13 11.68
CA LEU A 251 -4.43 -2.18 11.70
C LEU A 251 -5.03 -0.83 11.27
N GLY A 252 -5.81 -0.82 10.22
CA GLY A 252 -6.59 0.35 9.78
C GLY A 252 -7.90 0.47 10.52
N VAL A 253 -8.21 1.66 11.02
CA VAL A 253 -9.46 1.98 11.73
C VAL A 253 -10.14 3.18 11.09
N PRO A 254 -11.51 3.22 11.11
CA PRO A 254 -12.27 4.32 10.53
C PRO A 254 -12.46 5.47 11.51
N PHE A 255 -12.34 6.71 11.02
CA PHE A 255 -12.84 7.91 11.68
C PHE A 255 -14.11 8.39 10.98
N PHE A 256 -14.90 7.45 10.50
CA PHE A 256 -16.18 7.67 9.85
C PHE A 256 -17.18 6.59 10.23
N ALA A 257 -18.44 6.85 9.99
CA ALA A 257 -19.53 5.90 10.05
C ALA A 257 -20.04 5.57 8.66
N GLN A 258 -20.45 4.33 8.43
CA GLN A 258 -21.06 3.89 7.19
C GLN A 258 -22.56 3.66 7.39
N ASN A 259 -23.37 4.29 6.53
CA ASN A 259 -24.80 4.10 6.53
C ASN A 259 -25.18 2.72 5.99
N SER A 260 -26.04 2.00 6.69
CA SER A 260 -26.48 0.65 6.32
C SER A 260 -27.37 0.58 5.09
N GLY A 261 -28.01 1.69 4.71
CA GLY A 261 -28.99 1.74 3.62
C GLY A 261 -28.35 2.03 2.26
N ASP A 262 -27.45 3.02 2.19
CA ASP A 262 -26.87 3.52 0.95
C ASP A 262 -25.33 3.52 0.92
N SER A 263 -24.72 3.00 1.96
CA SER A 263 -23.25 2.94 2.14
C SER A 263 -22.55 4.31 2.13
N LYS A 264 -23.30 5.40 2.34
CA LYS A 264 -22.67 6.71 2.52
C LYS A 264 -21.82 6.75 3.77
N GLU A 265 -20.73 7.47 3.69
CA GLU A 265 -19.83 7.74 4.80
C GLU A 265 -20.14 9.11 5.40
N GLU A 266 -20.16 9.15 6.73
CA GLU A 266 -20.27 10.37 7.52
C GLU A 266 -19.12 10.42 8.51
N ASP A 267 -18.45 11.58 8.63
CA ASP A 267 -17.34 11.75 9.57
C ASP A 267 -17.78 11.41 11.02
N TYR A 268 -16.89 10.79 11.79
CA TYR A 268 -17.16 10.47 13.19
C TYR A 268 -17.61 11.70 13.99
N GLN A 269 -16.99 12.86 13.77
CA GLN A 269 -17.42 14.12 14.39
C GLN A 269 -18.87 14.49 14.04
N ALA A 270 -19.33 14.23 12.83
CA ALA A 270 -20.71 14.51 12.42
C ALA A 270 -21.71 13.58 13.13
N ILE A 271 -21.36 12.30 13.30
CA ILE A 271 -22.14 11.35 14.09
C ILE A 271 -22.28 11.81 15.55
N LEU A 272 -21.18 12.25 16.18
CA LEU A 272 -21.24 12.75 17.56
C LEU A 272 -22.07 14.04 17.70
N ALA A 273 -22.05 14.88 16.68
CA ALA A 273 -22.88 16.09 16.66
C ALA A 273 -24.39 15.77 16.52
N ALA A 274 -24.73 14.74 15.76
CA ALA A 274 -26.12 14.35 15.50
C ALA A 274 -26.71 13.47 16.63
N TYR A 275 -25.89 12.58 17.23
CA TYR A 275 -26.35 11.59 18.21
C TYR A 275 -25.64 11.76 19.56
N PRO A 276 -26.26 12.33 20.58
CA PRO A 276 -25.69 12.45 21.92
C PRO A 276 -25.25 11.08 22.48
N ASN A 277 -24.04 11.00 23.04
CA ASN A 277 -23.44 9.78 23.57
C ASN A 277 -23.08 8.69 22.54
N ALA A 278 -23.06 8.99 21.24
CA ALA A 278 -22.64 8.06 20.19
C ALA A 278 -21.24 7.47 20.44
N TRP A 279 -20.34 8.21 21.07
CA TRP A 279 -18.99 7.72 21.44
C TRP A 279 -18.96 6.43 22.27
N ARG A 280 -20.11 6.07 22.93
CA ARG A 280 -20.22 4.87 23.79
C ARG A 280 -20.59 3.59 23.06
N VAL A 281 -21.03 3.69 21.82
CA VAL A 281 -21.59 2.59 21.04
C VAL A 281 -20.94 2.52 19.66
N ASP A 282 -21.14 1.42 18.94
CA ASP A 282 -20.60 1.22 17.60
C ASP A 282 -21.67 1.39 16.50
N MET A 283 -22.88 1.80 16.88
CA MET A 283 -23.99 2.01 15.96
C MET A 283 -24.99 3.01 16.55
N VAL A 284 -25.53 3.88 15.69
CA VAL A 284 -26.65 4.77 15.99
C VAL A 284 -27.68 4.75 14.86
N GLY A 285 -28.87 5.30 15.08
CA GLY A 285 -29.97 5.30 14.11
C GLY A 285 -30.73 3.97 14.08
N GLY A 286 -31.42 3.70 12.97
CA GLY A 286 -32.25 2.50 12.81
C GLY A 286 -33.65 2.59 13.40
N GLY A 287 -34.05 3.78 13.86
CA GLY A 287 -35.42 4.06 14.36
C GLY A 287 -36.30 4.77 13.33
N ASP A 288 -37.55 4.99 13.70
CA ASP A 288 -38.56 5.65 12.85
C ASP A 288 -38.17 7.09 12.45
N PHE A 289 -37.25 7.72 13.18
CA PHE A 289 -36.79 9.10 12.92
C PHE A 289 -35.70 9.21 11.88
N ASP A 290 -35.02 8.09 11.54
CA ASP A 290 -33.86 8.03 10.63
C ASP A 290 -34.19 7.23 9.35
N ASP A 291 -35.43 7.19 8.93
CA ASP A 291 -35.92 6.37 7.82
C ASP A 291 -35.46 4.88 7.91
N GLY A 292 -35.27 4.40 9.14
CA GLY A 292 -34.77 3.04 9.40
C GLY A 292 -33.28 2.81 9.12
N GLN A 293 -32.54 3.86 8.78
CA GLN A 293 -31.11 3.73 8.47
C GLN A 293 -30.24 3.75 9.73
N ALA A 294 -29.25 2.88 9.78
CA ALA A 294 -28.28 2.84 10.86
C ALA A 294 -26.89 3.25 10.37
N PHE A 295 -26.16 3.95 11.21
CA PHE A 295 -24.76 4.28 10.99
C PHE A 295 -23.89 3.37 11.85
N ASN A 296 -23.05 2.57 11.20
CA ASN A 296 -22.08 1.69 11.85
C ASN A 296 -20.69 2.35 11.85
N TYR A 297 -20.04 2.36 12.98
CA TYR A 297 -18.71 2.96 13.19
C TYR A 297 -17.99 2.27 14.36
N ILE A 298 -16.84 2.79 14.75
CA ILE A 298 -16.08 2.30 15.89
C ILE A 298 -16.11 3.36 17.01
N GLY A 299 -16.85 3.07 18.09
CA GLY A 299 -16.89 3.93 19.28
C GLY A 299 -15.65 3.74 20.18
N GLU A 300 -15.50 4.61 21.18
CA GLU A 300 -14.28 4.66 22.01
C GLU A 300 -13.94 3.33 22.68
N ALA A 301 -14.93 2.60 23.19
CA ALA A 301 -14.67 1.33 23.88
C ALA A 301 -14.13 0.23 22.95
N THR A 302 -14.60 0.20 21.71
CA THR A 302 -14.10 -0.73 20.68
C THR A 302 -12.78 -0.24 20.12
N MET A 303 -12.61 1.07 19.92
CA MET A 303 -11.33 1.66 19.51
C MET A 303 -10.20 1.30 20.50
N MET A 304 -10.45 1.38 21.81
CA MET A 304 -9.46 0.97 22.81
C MET A 304 -9.04 -0.51 22.66
N LYS A 305 -9.99 -1.40 22.37
CA LYS A 305 -9.66 -2.83 22.12
C LYS A 305 -8.84 -3.00 20.85
N GLU A 306 -9.15 -2.25 19.81
CA GLU A 306 -8.42 -2.30 18.53
C GLU A 306 -7.01 -1.74 18.67
N VAL A 307 -6.79 -0.70 19.45
CA VAL A 307 -5.43 -0.21 19.78
C VAL A 307 -4.62 -1.28 20.51
N LEU A 308 -5.22 -1.95 21.52
CA LEU A 308 -4.54 -3.02 22.24
C LEU A 308 -4.21 -4.23 21.36
N LEU A 309 -5.07 -4.53 20.39
CA LEU A 309 -4.83 -5.55 19.37
C LEU A 309 -3.70 -5.10 18.44
N ALA A 310 -3.74 -3.88 17.92
CA ALA A 310 -2.75 -3.29 17.02
C ALA A 310 -1.33 -3.28 17.61
N LYS A 311 -1.19 -3.11 18.93
CA LYS A 311 0.12 -3.19 19.64
C LYS A 311 0.78 -4.57 19.59
N GLN A 312 0.03 -5.63 19.28
CA GLN A 312 0.57 -6.98 19.06
C GLN A 312 1.08 -7.18 17.61
N TYR A 313 0.89 -6.17 16.77
CA TYR A 313 1.27 -6.08 15.37
C TYR A 313 2.16 -4.87 15.13
N GLY A 314 2.17 -4.33 13.91
CA GLY A 314 3.00 -3.19 13.54
C GLY A 314 2.51 -1.84 14.06
N GLY A 315 1.23 -1.71 14.42
CA GLY A 315 0.65 -0.46 14.87
C GLY A 315 -0.76 -0.22 14.33
N ILE A 316 -1.16 1.04 14.24
CA ILE A 316 -2.51 1.45 13.84
C ILE A 316 -2.45 2.49 12.71
N MET A 317 -3.39 2.42 11.79
CA MET A 317 -3.60 3.38 10.70
C MET A 317 -5.01 3.97 10.77
N ILE A 318 -5.15 5.22 10.41
CA ILE A 318 -6.39 5.99 10.52
C ILE A 318 -6.85 6.44 9.13
N TRP A 319 -8.06 6.08 8.76
CA TRP A 319 -8.80 6.64 7.64
C TRP A 319 -10.03 7.38 8.15
N HIS A 320 -10.11 8.69 8.03
CA HIS A 320 -9.05 9.66 7.78
C HIS A 320 -9.00 10.71 8.89
N LEU A 321 -7.88 11.39 9.04
CA LEU A 321 -7.65 12.33 10.16
C LEU A 321 -8.69 13.46 10.26
N LEU A 322 -9.29 13.90 9.15
CA LEU A 322 -10.30 14.96 9.16
C LEU A 322 -11.66 14.53 9.72
N GLY A 323 -11.91 13.22 9.84
CA GLY A 323 -13.16 12.69 10.40
C GLY A 323 -13.20 12.70 11.93
N ASP A 324 -12.06 12.99 12.60
CA ASP A 324 -11.98 12.94 14.06
C ASP A 324 -12.88 13.98 14.76
N ALA A 325 -13.35 13.62 15.93
CA ALA A 325 -14.10 14.55 16.78
C ALA A 325 -13.14 15.40 17.65
N PRO A 326 -13.56 16.60 18.08
CA PRO A 326 -12.80 17.35 19.08
C PRO A 326 -12.83 16.68 20.45
N ASP A 327 -11.88 17.06 21.33
CA ASP A 327 -11.89 16.66 22.73
C ASP A 327 -13.23 16.98 23.41
N PRO A 328 -13.67 16.15 24.37
CA PRO A 328 -12.93 15.01 24.95
C PRO A 328 -13.11 13.68 24.22
N HIS A 329 -13.70 13.64 23.02
CA HIS A 329 -14.08 12.44 22.29
C HIS A 329 -13.21 12.21 21.04
N SER A 330 -12.03 12.82 20.95
CA SER A 330 -11.08 12.58 19.86
C SER A 330 -10.57 11.14 19.90
N LEU A 331 -10.82 10.39 18.83
CA LEU A 331 -10.28 9.05 18.65
C LEU A 331 -8.76 9.08 18.42
N LEU A 332 -8.23 10.13 17.78
CA LEU A 332 -6.79 10.32 17.63
C LEU A 332 -6.10 10.45 19.00
N HIS A 333 -6.63 11.31 19.87
CA HIS A 333 -6.08 11.47 21.23
C HIS A 333 -6.21 10.19 22.06
N LEU A 334 -7.33 9.45 21.92
CA LEU A 334 -7.51 8.16 22.57
C LEU A 334 -6.41 7.17 22.12
N ILE A 335 -6.17 7.05 20.81
CA ILE A 335 -5.14 6.20 20.23
C ILE A 335 -3.75 6.62 20.73
N GLN A 336 -3.43 7.91 20.65
CA GLN A 336 -2.14 8.46 21.08
C GLN A 336 -1.86 8.20 22.55
N ASN A 337 -2.87 8.27 23.41
CA ASN A 337 -2.73 8.03 24.84
C ASN A 337 -2.51 6.54 25.18
N GLN A 338 -2.96 5.63 24.29
CA GLN A 338 -2.84 4.18 24.49
C GLN A 338 -1.58 3.58 23.84
N LEU A 339 -1.05 4.17 22.75
CA LEU A 339 0.21 3.76 22.12
C LEU A 339 1.43 4.20 22.95
#